data_3b4429c9b7759afd3b483036736f9052
#
_entry.id   3b4429c9b7759afd3b483036736f9052
#
_cell.length_a   1.000
_cell.length_b   1.000
_cell.length_c   1.000
_cell.angle_alpha   90.00
_cell.angle_beta   90.00
_cell.angle_gamma   90.00
#
_symmetry.space_group_name_H-M   'P 1'
#
loop_
_entity.id
_entity.type
_entity.pdbx_description
1 polymer ?
#
loop_
_entity_poly.entity_id
_entity_poly.type
_entity_poly.pdbx_seq_one_letter_code
_entity_poly.pdbx_strand_id
1 'polypeptide(L)'
;MDFRTWEPVYDAILDDLGFDRAADERARDAFVGMLRTREDDPNDASTLDFSGETVAVAGAAPQLADERQIARDADAVVAASSAARDLRANGIGVDCMVTDLDGAPETAIRLTTYGTPVAIHAHGDNAAAIQAYVPHCQLSRVIPTTQAEPAPPVLNFGGFTDGDRAAFLADHLGADSLVFPGWNFDDPTVLPMKRRKLEWAERLLYWLEHRRDEQFSILDGRRDAIDTSALPVA
;
A
#
# COMPACT_ATOMS: atom_id res chain seq x y z
N MET A 1 1.28 9.72 -7.88
CA MET A 1 0.62 10.86 -7.18
C MET A 1 1.66 11.93 -6.91
N ASP A 2 1.36 13.23 -7.13
CA ASP A 2 2.21 14.33 -6.64
C ASP A 2 1.91 14.57 -5.15
N PHE A 3 2.94 14.80 -4.33
CA PHE A 3 2.78 15.03 -2.89
C PHE A 3 1.89 16.25 -2.58
N ARG A 4 1.96 17.32 -3.38
CA ARG A 4 1.07 18.50 -3.21
C ARG A 4 -0.41 18.17 -3.36
N THR A 5 -0.74 17.16 -4.15
CA THR A 5 -2.11 16.67 -4.30
C THR A 5 -2.50 15.74 -3.14
N TRP A 6 -1.54 14.98 -2.62
CA TRP A 6 -1.72 14.08 -1.49
C TRP A 6 -1.79 14.81 -0.14
N GLU A 7 -0.96 15.79 0.07
CA GLU A 7 -0.74 16.46 1.36
C GLU A 7 -2.03 16.92 2.07
N PRO A 8 -3.00 17.60 1.41
CA PRO A 8 -4.23 18.02 2.10
C PRO A 8 -5.07 16.85 2.63
N VAL A 9 -5.11 15.73 1.90
CA VAL A 9 -5.82 14.51 2.31
C VAL A 9 -5.08 13.82 3.45
N TYR A 10 -3.76 13.75 3.36
CA TYR A 10 -2.89 13.24 4.42
C TYR A 10 -3.07 14.01 5.73
N ASP A 11 -3.08 15.34 5.70
CA ASP A 11 -3.33 16.17 6.88
C ASP A 11 -4.70 15.90 7.49
N ALA A 12 -5.74 15.78 6.67
CA ALA A 12 -7.08 15.44 7.14
C ALA A 12 -7.13 14.05 7.82
N ILE A 13 -6.39 13.07 7.31
CA ILE A 13 -6.26 11.75 7.92
C ILE A 13 -5.57 11.85 9.29
N LEU A 14 -4.46 12.59 9.37
CA LEU A 14 -3.73 12.75 10.62
C LEU A 14 -4.58 13.44 11.69
N ASP A 15 -5.27 14.51 11.32
CA ASP A 15 -6.16 15.26 12.22
C ASP A 15 -7.30 14.38 12.72
N ASP A 16 -7.97 13.65 11.82
CA ASP A 16 -9.06 12.76 12.19
C ASP A 16 -8.59 11.63 13.10
N LEU A 17 -7.46 10.97 12.79
CA LEU A 17 -6.96 9.81 13.56
C LEU A 17 -6.14 10.21 14.80
N GLY A 18 -5.73 11.47 14.91
CA GLY A 18 -4.91 11.97 16.01
C GLY A 18 -3.44 11.51 15.90
N PHE A 19 -2.89 11.43 14.69
CA PHE A 19 -1.50 11.05 14.45
C PHE A 19 -0.59 12.26 14.28
N ASP A 20 0.70 12.10 14.59
CA ASP A 20 1.70 13.15 14.54
C ASP A 20 2.51 13.10 13.23
N ARG A 21 2.35 14.13 12.38
CA ARG A 21 3.14 14.31 11.15
C ARG A 21 4.64 14.19 11.40
N ALA A 22 5.12 14.82 12.49
CA ALA A 22 6.55 14.78 12.81
C ALA A 22 7.05 13.36 13.13
N ALA A 23 6.18 12.45 13.58
CA ALA A 23 6.54 11.04 13.77
C ALA A 23 6.80 10.36 12.42
N ASP A 24 5.94 10.60 11.41
CA ASP A 24 6.11 10.07 10.06
C ASP A 24 7.38 10.62 9.40
N GLU A 25 7.65 11.92 9.55
CA GLU A 25 8.87 12.55 9.03
C GLU A 25 10.13 11.96 9.67
N ARG A 26 10.11 11.72 10.99
CA ARG A 26 11.23 11.06 11.68
C ARG A 26 11.45 9.62 11.19
N ALA A 27 10.37 8.85 10.96
CA ALA A 27 10.47 7.50 10.43
C ALA A 27 11.04 7.49 9.01
N ARG A 28 10.57 8.38 8.14
CA ARG A 28 11.12 8.61 6.80
C ARG A 28 12.61 8.95 6.87
N ASP A 29 13.01 9.92 7.70
CA ASP A 29 14.40 10.37 7.80
C ASP A 29 15.31 9.27 8.34
N ALA A 30 14.85 8.47 9.29
CA ALA A 30 15.55 7.28 9.77
C ALA A 30 15.75 6.25 8.64
N PHE A 31 14.74 6.03 7.81
CA PHE A 31 14.83 5.14 6.66
C PHE A 31 15.81 5.67 5.61
N VAL A 32 15.72 6.95 5.24
CA VAL A 32 16.72 7.62 4.37
C VAL A 32 18.13 7.44 4.91
N GLY A 33 18.34 7.70 6.21
CA GLY A 33 19.65 7.54 6.87
C GLY A 33 20.19 6.11 6.74
N MET A 34 19.34 5.10 6.96
CA MET A 34 19.72 3.70 6.80
C MET A 34 20.11 3.37 5.35
N LEU A 35 19.30 3.78 4.37
CA LEU A 35 19.54 3.48 2.97
C LEU A 35 20.85 4.08 2.47
N ARG A 36 21.19 5.30 2.89
CA ARG A 36 22.44 5.98 2.52
C ARG A 36 23.71 5.31 3.05
N THR A 37 23.61 4.43 4.02
CA THR A 37 24.76 3.68 4.56
C THR A 37 24.99 2.36 3.82
N ARG A 38 24.15 2.03 2.84
CA ARG A 38 24.25 0.78 2.05
C ARG A 38 25.03 1.02 0.77
N GLU A 39 25.66 -0.04 0.27
CA GLU A 39 26.40 0.00 -1.00
C GLU A 39 25.47 -0.17 -2.21
N ASP A 40 24.36 -0.92 -2.02
CA ASP A 40 23.36 -1.15 -3.06
C ASP A 40 22.28 -0.07 -3.02
N ASP A 41 21.83 0.39 -4.18
CA ASP A 41 20.70 1.29 -4.30
C ASP A 41 19.35 0.54 -4.16
N PRO A 42 18.36 1.14 -3.49
CA PRO A 42 17.02 0.60 -3.47
C PRO A 42 16.34 0.74 -4.85
N ASN A 43 15.26 -0.02 -5.04
CA ASN A 43 14.42 0.06 -6.22
C ASN A 43 13.59 1.36 -6.20
N ASP A 44 13.59 2.10 -7.30
CA ASP A 44 12.77 3.31 -7.50
C ASP A 44 11.40 3.03 -8.14
N ALA A 45 10.95 1.77 -8.11
CA ALA A 45 9.77 1.22 -8.76
C ALA A 45 9.85 1.08 -10.29
N SER A 46 10.90 1.59 -10.96
CA SER A 46 11.05 1.54 -12.42
C SER A 46 11.19 0.11 -13.01
N THR A 47 11.36 -0.88 -12.16
CA THR A 47 11.38 -2.30 -12.57
C THR A 47 10.00 -2.92 -12.71
N LEU A 48 8.94 -2.19 -12.34
CA LEU A 48 7.54 -2.59 -12.45
C LEU A 48 6.86 -1.70 -13.48
N ASP A 49 6.05 -2.32 -14.33
CA ASP A 49 5.20 -1.66 -15.31
C ASP A 49 3.93 -2.50 -15.46
N PHE A 50 2.78 -1.88 -15.17
CA PHE A 50 1.46 -2.52 -15.25
C PHE A 50 0.62 -1.95 -16.39
N SER A 51 1.26 -1.28 -17.35
CA SER A 51 0.56 -0.66 -18.50
C SER A 51 -0.20 -1.68 -19.32
N GLY A 52 -1.53 -1.48 -19.41
CA GLY A 52 -2.43 -2.39 -20.14
C GLY A 52 -2.85 -3.63 -19.35
N GLU A 53 -2.49 -3.72 -18.06
CA GLU A 53 -2.77 -4.87 -17.21
C GLU A 53 -3.96 -4.62 -16.27
N THR A 54 -4.73 -5.68 -16.01
CA THR A 54 -5.65 -5.76 -14.87
C THR A 54 -4.87 -6.18 -13.65
N VAL A 55 -4.81 -5.32 -12.64
CA VAL A 55 -4.05 -5.58 -11.42
C VAL A 55 -4.98 -5.94 -10.27
N ALA A 56 -4.75 -7.11 -9.66
CA ALA A 56 -5.40 -7.47 -8.40
C ALA A 56 -4.68 -6.83 -7.22
N VAL A 57 -5.35 -5.90 -6.55
CA VAL A 57 -4.91 -5.29 -5.29
C VAL A 57 -5.46 -6.13 -4.14
N ALA A 58 -4.69 -7.12 -3.71
CA ALA A 58 -5.14 -8.10 -2.73
C ALA A 58 -5.04 -7.58 -1.28
N GLY A 59 -6.18 -7.47 -0.61
CA GLY A 59 -6.29 -7.20 0.82
C GLY A 59 -6.14 -8.47 1.67
N ALA A 60 -5.97 -8.29 2.98
CA ALA A 60 -5.74 -9.40 3.93
C ALA A 60 -6.99 -9.79 4.75
N ALA A 61 -8.19 -9.39 4.29
CA ALA A 61 -9.43 -9.79 4.95
C ALA A 61 -9.73 -11.29 4.71
N PRO A 62 -10.49 -11.95 5.60
CA PRO A 62 -10.82 -13.38 5.47
C PRO A 62 -11.44 -13.78 4.12
N GLN A 63 -12.16 -12.86 3.47
CA GLN A 63 -12.77 -13.02 2.14
C GLN A 63 -11.74 -13.40 1.06
N LEU A 64 -10.46 -13.05 1.23
CA LEU A 64 -9.40 -13.46 0.29
C LEU A 64 -9.41 -14.97 0.03
N ALA A 65 -9.77 -15.78 1.04
CA ALA A 65 -9.83 -17.23 0.90
C ALA A 65 -10.80 -17.70 -0.19
N ASP A 66 -11.92 -17.03 -0.34
CA ASP A 66 -12.97 -17.36 -1.30
C ASP A 66 -12.78 -16.61 -2.62
N GLU A 67 -12.07 -15.48 -2.59
CA GLU A 67 -11.87 -14.57 -3.73
C GLU A 67 -10.54 -14.78 -4.47
N ARG A 68 -9.77 -15.81 -4.11
CA ARG A 68 -8.45 -16.10 -4.73
C ARG A 68 -8.49 -16.24 -6.24
N GLN A 69 -9.65 -16.63 -6.80
CA GLN A 69 -9.80 -16.76 -8.24
C GLN A 69 -9.66 -15.40 -8.94
N ILE A 70 -10.13 -14.31 -8.32
CA ILE A 70 -9.97 -12.95 -8.85
C ILE A 70 -8.48 -12.61 -9.00
N ALA A 71 -7.67 -12.96 -8.00
CA ALA A 71 -6.22 -12.74 -8.07
C ALA A 71 -5.51 -13.65 -9.11
N ARG A 72 -6.08 -14.84 -9.42
CA ARG A 72 -5.53 -15.72 -10.47
C ARG A 72 -5.86 -15.26 -11.87
N ASP A 73 -7.01 -14.61 -12.04
CA ASP A 73 -7.51 -14.17 -13.35
C ASP A 73 -6.96 -12.79 -13.74
N ALA A 74 -6.34 -12.07 -12.81
CA ALA A 74 -5.66 -10.80 -13.06
C ALA A 74 -4.29 -11.04 -13.74
N ASP A 75 -3.85 -10.04 -14.50
CA ASP A 75 -2.54 -10.08 -15.20
C ASP A 75 -1.39 -9.92 -14.20
N ALA A 76 -1.58 -9.11 -13.14
CA ALA A 76 -0.60 -8.91 -12.08
C ALA A 76 -1.27 -8.84 -10.69
N VAL A 77 -0.50 -9.08 -9.64
CA VAL A 77 -0.95 -9.06 -8.23
C VAL A 77 -0.07 -8.16 -7.38
N VAL A 78 -0.66 -7.11 -6.83
CA VAL A 78 -0.06 -6.30 -5.76
C VAL A 78 -0.74 -6.65 -4.45
N ALA A 79 0.01 -7.23 -3.51
CA ALA A 79 -0.55 -7.78 -2.29
C ALA A 79 -0.18 -6.96 -1.04
N ALA A 80 -1.19 -6.62 -0.24
CA ALA A 80 -1.01 -5.89 1.01
C ALA A 80 -0.65 -6.83 2.18
N SER A 81 0.51 -6.57 2.80
CA SER A 81 0.94 -7.23 4.05
C SER A 81 0.79 -8.77 4.00
N SER A 82 0.05 -9.36 4.93
CA SER A 82 -0.12 -10.83 5.03
C SER A 82 -0.84 -11.47 3.85
N ALA A 83 -1.57 -10.72 3.00
CA ALA A 83 -2.16 -11.24 1.78
C ALA A 83 -1.11 -11.87 0.85
N ALA A 84 0.09 -11.30 0.79
CA ALA A 84 1.20 -11.85 -0.01
C ALA A 84 1.58 -13.26 0.45
N ARG A 85 1.66 -13.50 1.75
CA ARG A 85 1.92 -14.83 2.32
C ARG A 85 0.82 -15.82 1.95
N ASP A 86 -0.43 -15.41 2.13
CA ASP A 86 -1.60 -16.28 1.96
C ASP A 86 -1.82 -16.64 0.49
N LEU A 87 -1.63 -15.72 -0.44
CA LEU A 87 -1.68 -15.99 -1.87
C LEU A 87 -0.57 -16.96 -2.30
N ARG A 88 0.66 -16.71 -1.89
CA ARG A 88 1.80 -17.59 -2.23
C ARG A 88 1.65 -19.00 -1.64
N ALA A 89 1.12 -19.14 -0.43
CA ALA A 89 0.83 -20.44 0.17
C ALA A 89 -0.21 -21.25 -0.63
N ASN A 90 -1.03 -20.56 -1.45
CA ASN A 90 -2.02 -21.16 -2.34
C ASN A 90 -1.60 -21.19 -3.83
N GLY A 91 -0.29 -21.03 -4.11
CA GLY A 91 0.27 -21.14 -5.44
C GLY A 91 -0.08 -19.98 -6.39
N ILE A 92 -0.41 -18.80 -5.82
CA ILE A 92 -0.67 -17.59 -6.61
C ILE A 92 0.58 -16.72 -6.58
N GLY A 93 1.01 -16.23 -7.76
CA GLY A 93 2.11 -15.28 -7.91
C GLY A 93 1.79 -13.96 -7.21
N VAL A 94 2.84 -13.26 -6.79
CA VAL A 94 2.76 -11.89 -6.28
C VAL A 94 3.85 -11.11 -6.99
N ASP A 95 3.48 -10.07 -7.71
CA ASP A 95 4.39 -9.23 -8.51
C ASP A 95 4.97 -8.10 -7.67
N CYS A 96 4.23 -7.62 -6.68
CA CYS A 96 4.71 -6.68 -5.68
C CYS A 96 3.99 -6.89 -4.34
N MET A 97 4.71 -6.74 -3.22
CA MET A 97 4.11 -6.67 -1.89
C MET A 97 4.22 -5.23 -1.37
N VAL A 98 3.16 -4.73 -0.71
CA VAL A 98 3.17 -3.45 0.02
C VAL A 98 3.00 -3.73 1.51
N THR A 99 3.89 -3.19 2.36
CA THR A 99 3.88 -3.51 3.79
C THR A 99 4.58 -2.44 4.63
N ASP A 100 4.09 -2.22 5.84
CA ASP A 100 4.78 -1.49 6.91
C ASP A 100 5.56 -2.43 7.86
N LEU A 101 5.66 -3.72 7.50
CA LEU A 101 6.38 -4.79 8.22
C LEU A 101 5.70 -5.26 9.52
N ASP A 102 4.44 -4.91 9.77
CA ASP A 102 3.72 -5.32 10.99
C ASP A 102 3.11 -6.74 10.90
N GLY A 103 2.74 -7.19 9.68
CA GLY A 103 1.95 -8.41 9.49
C GLY A 103 2.72 -9.64 9.02
N ALA A 104 3.74 -9.49 8.18
CA ALA A 104 4.47 -10.61 7.58
C ALA A 104 5.90 -10.25 7.13
N PRO A 105 6.77 -9.73 8.02
CA PRO A 105 8.10 -9.23 7.65
C PRO A 105 9.00 -10.30 7.03
N GLU A 106 8.92 -11.55 7.47
CA GLU A 106 9.69 -12.66 6.90
C GLU A 106 9.27 -12.96 5.45
N THR A 107 8.01 -12.66 5.10
CA THR A 107 7.54 -12.77 3.72
C THR A 107 8.19 -11.70 2.85
N ALA A 108 8.32 -10.47 3.33
CA ALA A 108 9.01 -9.40 2.63
C ALA A 108 10.48 -9.76 2.34
N ILE A 109 11.20 -10.27 3.35
CA ILE A 109 12.59 -10.74 3.19
C ILE A 109 12.67 -11.81 2.11
N ARG A 110 11.81 -12.82 2.18
CA ARG A 110 11.80 -13.92 1.18
C ARG A 110 11.47 -13.45 -0.21
N LEU A 111 10.48 -12.57 -0.37
CA LEU A 111 10.09 -12.03 -1.67
C LEU A 111 11.26 -11.29 -2.32
N THR A 112 11.91 -10.38 -1.59
CA THR A 112 13.07 -9.65 -2.11
C THR A 112 14.22 -10.59 -2.47
N THR A 113 14.49 -11.63 -1.66
CA THR A 113 15.52 -12.64 -1.94
C THR A 113 15.25 -13.42 -3.24
N TYR A 114 13.98 -13.66 -3.56
CA TYR A 114 13.59 -14.37 -4.79
C TYR A 114 13.30 -13.43 -5.98
N GLY A 115 13.60 -12.15 -5.84
CA GLY A 115 13.55 -11.18 -6.93
C GLY A 115 12.21 -10.44 -7.06
N THR A 116 11.23 -10.68 -6.19
CA THR A 116 9.96 -9.95 -6.18
C THR A 116 10.12 -8.60 -5.46
N PRO A 117 9.75 -7.47 -6.07
CA PRO A 117 9.74 -6.17 -5.42
C PRO A 117 8.83 -6.10 -4.20
N VAL A 118 9.27 -5.34 -3.18
CA VAL A 118 8.49 -5.06 -1.97
C VAL A 118 8.54 -3.57 -1.67
N ALA A 119 7.38 -2.92 -1.68
CA ALA A 119 7.25 -1.55 -1.20
C ALA A 119 7.17 -1.56 0.32
N ILE A 120 8.24 -1.10 0.97
CA ILE A 120 8.33 -0.99 2.43
C ILE A 120 8.03 0.45 2.83
N HIS A 121 7.01 0.61 3.68
CA HIS A 121 6.48 1.91 4.06
C HIS A 121 6.97 2.35 5.44
N ALA A 122 7.54 3.57 5.50
CA ALA A 122 7.96 4.23 6.73
C ALA A 122 6.85 5.17 7.23
N HIS A 123 6.41 4.97 8.47
CA HIS A 123 5.47 5.84 9.18
C HIS A 123 5.73 5.83 10.69
N GLY A 124 5.06 6.69 11.44
CA GLY A 124 5.31 7.14 12.80
C GLY A 124 5.90 6.18 13.81
N ASP A 125 5.49 4.91 13.84
CA ASP A 125 5.89 3.97 14.89
C ASP A 125 6.65 2.74 14.39
N ASN A 126 6.89 2.61 13.07
CA ASN A 126 7.51 1.40 12.53
C ASN A 126 9.04 1.49 12.27
N ALA A 127 9.71 2.56 12.69
CA ALA A 127 11.15 2.72 12.49
C ALA A 127 11.97 1.53 13.07
N ALA A 128 11.52 0.95 14.19
CA ALA A 128 12.16 -0.22 14.79
C ALA A 128 12.02 -1.47 13.88
N ALA A 129 10.86 -1.68 13.26
CA ALA A 129 10.65 -2.78 12.31
C ALA A 129 11.51 -2.61 11.06
N ILE A 130 11.59 -1.39 10.52
CA ILE A 130 12.47 -1.06 9.40
C ILE A 130 13.93 -1.41 9.75
N GLN A 131 14.42 -0.97 10.91
CA GLN A 131 15.78 -1.28 11.37
C GLN A 131 16.03 -2.78 11.56
N ALA A 132 15.03 -3.53 12.00
CA ALA A 132 15.16 -4.95 12.24
C ALA A 132 15.12 -5.78 10.95
N TYR A 133 14.28 -5.44 9.98
CA TYR A 133 13.97 -6.34 8.85
C TYR A 133 14.60 -5.91 7.52
N VAL A 134 14.69 -4.61 7.21
CA VAL A 134 15.25 -4.13 5.93
C VAL A 134 16.70 -4.56 5.71
N PRO A 135 17.59 -4.64 6.73
CA PRO A 135 18.94 -5.17 6.54
C PRO A 135 19.02 -6.60 6.01
N HIS A 136 17.94 -7.36 6.13
CA HIS A 136 17.83 -8.74 5.63
C HIS A 136 17.18 -8.85 4.25
N CYS A 137 16.67 -7.75 3.70
CA CYS A 137 16.08 -7.69 2.38
C CYS A 137 17.17 -7.50 1.31
N GLN A 138 16.92 -8.03 0.10
CA GLN A 138 17.68 -7.67 -1.10
C GLN A 138 17.31 -6.23 -1.49
N LEU A 139 18.19 -5.26 -1.24
CA LEU A 139 17.85 -3.84 -1.31
C LEU A 139 17.40 -3.39 -2.71
N SER A 140 18.00 -3.92 -3.78
CA SER A 140 17.58 -3.66 -5.16
C SER A 140 16.15 -4.13 -5.49
N ARG A 141 15.47 -4.78 -4.55
CA ARG A 141 14.05 -5.19 -4.64
C ARG A 141 13.17 -4.48 -3.61
N VAL A 142 13.74 -3.60 -2.79
CA VAL A 142 12.98 -2.77 -1.85
C VAL A 142 12.64 -1.44 -2.51
N ILE A 143 11.36 -1.10 -2.57
CA ILE A 143 10.84 0.21 -2.95
C ILE A 143 10.55 0.95 -1.64
N PRO A 144 11.41 1.87 -1.20
CA PRO A 144 11.20 2.56 0.06
C PRO A 144 10.14 3.66 -0.11
N THR A 145 9.11 3.63 0.76
CA THR A 145 8.00 4.57 0.68
C THR A 145 7.67 5.23 2.02
N THR A 146 6.94 6.33 1.97
CA THR A 146 6.39 7.05 3.13
C THR A 146 5.06 7.72 2.76
N GLN A 147 4.24 8.03 3.76
CA GLN A 147 3.06 8.88 3.59
C GLN A 147 3.35 10.38 3.77
N ALA A 148 4.47 10.73 4.41
CA ALA A 148 4.95 12.10 4.54
C ALA A 148 5.56 12.64 3.24
N GLU A 149 6.09 13.88 3.27
CA GLU A 149 6.81 14.43 2.13
C GLU A 149 7.97 13.51 1.72
N PRO A 150 8.09 13.14 0.43
CA PRO A 150 9.14 12.24 -0.02
C PRO A 150 10.53 12.87 0.17
N ALA A 151 11.50 12.04 0.54
CA ALA A 151 12.90 12.42 0.65
C ALA A 151 13.77 11.33 0.00
N PRO A 152 14.35 11.56 -1.17
CA PRO A 152 15.05 10.53 -1.92
C PRO A 152 16.12 9.78 -1.10
N PRO A 153 16.17 8.44 -1.20
CA PRO A 153 15.44 7.59 -2.14
C PRO A 153 14.03 7.14 -1.70
N VAL A 154 13.50 7.65 -0.58
CA VAL A 154 12.16 7.30 -0.07
C VAL A 154 11.10 8.07 -0.84
N LEU A 155 10.14 7.33 -1.44
CA LEU A 155 9.12 7.79 -2.36
C LEU A 155 7.76 7.95 -1.67
N ASN A 156 6.82 8.64 -2.34
CA ASN A 156 5.43 8.72 -1.91
C ASN A 156 4.52 8.57 -3.14
N PHE A 157 3.64 7.60 -3.11
CA PHE A 157 2.65 7.35 -4.17
C PHE A 157 1.22 7.67 -3.73
N GLY A 158 1.03 8.08 -2.48
CA GLY A 158 -0.27 8.20 -1.81
C GLY A 158 -0.68 6.93 -1.10
N GLY A 159 -1.87 6.98 -0.47
CA GLY A 159 -2.40 5.88 0.34
C GLY A 159 -1.95 5.93 1.81
N PHE A 160 -2.74 5.29 2.67
CA PHE A 160 -2.57 5.35 4.12
C PHE A 160 -2.48 3.98 4.80
N THR A 161 -3.22 2.97 4.32
CA THR A 161 -3.06 1.57 4.75
C THR A 161 -2.36 0.77 3.65
N ASP A 162 -1.82 -0.41 3.96
CA ASP A 162 -1.10 -1.21 2.96
C ASP A 162 -1.96 -1.53 1.73
N GLY A 163 -3.28 -1.70 1.92
CA GLY A 163 -4.19 -1.98 0.82
C GLY A 163 -4.34 -0.80 -0.14
N ASP A 164 -4.72 0.36 0.37
CA ASP A 164 -4.89 1.54 -0.49
C ASP A 164 -3.55 2.06 -1.03
N ARG A 165 -2.43 1.95 -0.28
CA ARG A 165 -1.09 2.18 -0.81
C ARG A 165 -0.79 1.29 -2.01
N ALA A 166 -1.19 0.01 -1.95
CA ALA A 166 -1.04 -0.92 -3.07
C ALA A 166 -1.85 -0.49 -4.30
N ALA A 167 -3.07 0.03 -4.10
CA ALA A 167 -3.90 0.56 -5.19
C ALA A 167 -3.27 1.81 -5.82
N PHE A 168 -2.79 2.76 -5.01
CA PHE A 168 -2.11 3.96 -5.51
C PHE A 168 -0.78 3.64 -6.20
N LEU A 169 -0.05 2.63 -5.74
CA LEU A 169 1.16 2.16 -6.40
C LEU A 169 0.84 1.54 -7.76
N ALA A 170 -0.18 0.68 -7.85
CA ALA A 170 -0.61 0.06 -9.10
C ALA A 170 -1.09 1.12 -10.12
N ASP A 171 -1.85 2.14 -9.67
CA ASP A 171 -2.21 3.30 -10.49
C ASP A 171 -0.98 4.05 -11.02
N HIS A 172 -0.01 4.33 -10.14
CA HIS A 172 1.24 5.01 -10.53
C HIS A 172 2.03 4.22 -11.56
N LEU A 173 2.01 2.90 -11.50
CA LEU A 173 2.69 1.99 -12.43
C LEU A 173 1.88 1.69 -13.69
N GLY A 174 0.77 2.40 -13.91
CA GLY A 174 0.04 2.41 -15.17
C GLY A 174 -1.00 1.31 -15.34
N ALA A 175 -1.44 0.65 -14.25
CA ALA A 175 -2.49 -0.37 -14.34
C ALA A 175 -3.71 0.12 -15.13
N ASP A 176 -4.19 -0.69 -16.08
CA ASP A 176 -5.35 -0.37 -16.91
C ASP A 176 -6.65 -0.48 -16.10
N SER A 177 -6.78 -1.53 -15.29
CA SER A 177 -7.89 -1.70 -14.37
C SER A 177 -7.45 -2.30 -13.03
N LEU A 178 -8.24 -2.04 -11.97
CA LEU A 178 -7.97 -2.54 -10.61
C LEU A 178 -9.12 -3.42 -10.13
N VAL A 179 -8.77 -4.59 -9.55
CA VAL A 179 -9.73 -5.48 -8.87
C VAL A 179 -9.25 -5.75 -7.44
N PHE A 180 -10.20 -5.94 -6.51
CA PHE A 180 -9.92 -5.86 -5.08
C PHE A 180 -10.32 -7.14 -4.31
N PRO A 181 -9.65 -8.28 -4.49
CA PRO A 181 -9.89 -9.48 -3.69
C PRO A 181 -9.41 -9.32 -2.24
N GLY A 182 -10.15 -9.86 -1.30
CA GLY A 182 -9.77 -9.90 0.11
C GLY A 182 -9.93 -8.58 0.85
N TRP A 183 -10.93 -7.77 0.50
CA TRP A 183 -11.26 -6.53 1.18
C TRP A 183 -12.58 -6.63 1.94
N ASN A 184 -12.63 -6.00 3.12
CA ASN A 184 -13.85 -5.87 3.91
C ASN A 184 -13.80 -4.58 4.74
N PHE A 185 -14.53 -3.56 4.31
CA PHE A 185 -14.60 -2.28 5.04
C PHE A 185 -15.45 -2.39 6.31
N ASP A 186 -16.39 -3.35 6.37
CA ASP A 186 -17.35 -3.51 7.46
C ASP A 186 -17.00 -4.65 8.42
N ASP A 187 -15.73 -5.09 8.47
CA ASP A 187 -15.34 -6.19 9.37
C ASP A 187 -15.64 -5.82 10.84
N PRO A 188 -16.60 -6.48 11.48
CA PRO A 188 -16.99 -6.16 12.85
C PRO A 188 -15.96 -6.63 13.87
N THR A 189 -15.00 -7.44 13.47
CA THR A 189 -14.03 -8.08 14.37
C THR A 189 -12.79 -7.24 14.60
N VAL A 190 -12.57 -6.20 13.79
CA VAL A 190 -11.38 -5.34 13.91
C VAL A 190 -11.49 -4.36 15.08
N LEU A 191 -10.34 -3.96 15.61
CA LEU A 191 -10.25 -2.95 16.65
C LEU A 191 -10.76 -1.58 16.15
N PRO A 192 -11.25 -0.69 17.08
CA PRO A 192 -11.82 0.61 16.70
C PRO A 192 -10.91 1.46 15.80
N MET A 193 -9.60 1.52 16.08
CA MET A 193 -8.64 2.26 15.25
C MET A 193 -8.53 1.65 13.85
N LYS A 194 -8.52 0.31 13.73
CA LYS A 194 -8.50 -0.35 12.41
C LYS A 194 -9.77 -0.05 11.62
N ARG A 195 -10.94 0.02 12.28
CA ARG A 195 -12.20 0.41 11.62
C ARG A 195 -12.10 1.80 11.01
N ARG A 196 -11.63 2.79 11.77
CA ARG A 196 -11.41 4.16 11.26
C ARG A 196 -10.43 4.19 10.09
N LYS A 197 -9.35 3.39 10.14
CA LYS A 197 -8.43 3.24 9.02
C LYS A 197 -9.10 2.62 7.79
N LEU A 198 -10.03 1.67 7.96
CA LEU A 198 -10.80 1.09 6.85
C LEU A 198 -11.79 2.09 6.23
N GLU A 199 -12.41 2.95 7.04
CA GLU A 199 -13.24 4.06 6.55
C GLU A 199 -12.41 5.03 5.68
N TRP A 200 -11.16 5.32 6.08
CA TRP A 200 -10.25 6.10 5.25
C TRP A 200 -9.80 5.36 4.00
N ALA A 201 -9.52 4.06 4.08
CA ALA A 201 -9.19 3.26 2.90
C ALA A 201 -10.32 3.26 1.87
N GLU A 202 -11.58 3.17 2.32
CA GLU A 202 -12.77 3.30 1.46
C GLU A 202 -12.84 4.67 0.77
N ARG A 203 -12.66 5.76 1.52
CA ARG A 203 -12.61 7.13 0.99
C ARG A 203 -11.48 7.31 -0.02
N LEU A 204 -10.29 6.77 0.26
CA LEU A 204 -9.12 6.85 -0.62
C LEU A 204 -9.33 6.06 -1.92
N LEU A 205 -9.95 4.87 -1.86
CA LEU A 205 -10.32 4.14 -3.08
C LEU A 205 -11.37 4.88 -3.89
N TYR A 206 -12.36 5.52 -3.25
CA TYR A 206 -13.33 6.37 -3.93
C TYR A 206 -12.66 7.55 -4.65
N TRP A 207 -11.70 8.20 -4.00
CA TRP A 207 -10.90 9.24 -4.64
C TRP A 207 -10.08 8.72 -5.82
N LEU A 208 -9.46 7.56 -5.67
CA LEU A 208 -8.69 6.92 -6.73
C LEU A 208 -9.60 6.56 -7.93
N GLU A 209 -10.79 6.02 -7.68
CA GLU A 209 -11.82 5.73 -8.69
C GLU A 209 -12.13 6.98 -9.54
N HIS A 210 -12.36 8.14 -8.89
CA HIS A 210 -12.60 9.41 -9.56
C HIS A 210 -11.40 9.91 -10.38
N ARG A 211 -10.19 9.72 -9.87
CA ARG A 211 -8.96 10.13 -10.57
C ARG A 211 -8.72 9.32 -11.84
N ARG A 212 -9.15 8.06 -11.84
CA ARG A 212 -8.97 7.11 -12.94
C ARG A 212 -10.13 7.13 -13.94
N ASP A 213 -11.22 7.79 -13.63
CA ASP A 213 -12.49 7.70 -14.38
C ASP A 213 -12.91 6.21 -14.54
N GLU A 214 -12.73 5.42 -13.48
CA GLU A 214 -13.02 3.99 -13.40
C GLU A 214 -14.11 3.74 -12.34
N GLN A 215 -14.78 2.60 -12.35
CA GLN A 215 -15.69 2.17 -11.27
C GLN A 215 -15.16 0.91 -10.60
N PHE A 216 -14.87 1.01 -9.30
CA PHE A 216 -14.43 -0.14 -8.53
C PHE A 216 -15.61 -0.91 -7.95
N SER A 217 -15.75 -2.19 -8.31
CA SER A 217 -16.87 -3.03 -7.83
C SER A 217 -16.92 -3.15 -6.30
N ILE A 218 -15.80 -3.00 -5.62
CA ILE A 218 -15.73 -3.00 -4.14
C ILE A 218 -16.50 -1.83 -3.50
N LEU A 219 -16.77 -0.76 -4.25
CA LEU A 219 -17.50 0.42 -3.80
C LEU A 219 -18.99 0.40 -4.22
N ASP A 220 -19.45 -0.66 -4.89
CA ASP A 220 -20.85 -0.77 -5.33
C ASP A 220 -21.82 -0.74 -4.14
N GLY A 221 -22.84 0.14 -4.25
CA GLY A 221 -23.83 0.35 -3.20
C GLY A 221 -23.33 1.15 -1.99
N ARG A 222 -22.07 1.64 -2.00
CA ARG A 222 -21.44 2.36 -0.89
C ARG A 222 -21.22 3.84 -1.19
N ARG A 223 -21.07 4.23 -2.45
CA ARG A 223 -20.63 5.56 -2.91
C ARG A 223 -21.42 6.71 -2.30
N ASP A 224 -22.76 6.59 -2.19
CA ASP A 224 -23.64 7.63 -1.65
C ASP A 224 -23.42 7.92 -0.15
N ALA A 225 -22.82 6.96 0.58
CA ALA A 225 -22.56 7.07 2.02
C ALA A 225 -21.13 7.52 2.34
N ILE A 226 -20.24 7.57 1.34
CA ILE A 226 -18.83 7.94 1.55
C ILE A 226 -18.72 9.43 1.84
N ASP A 227 -18.10 9.77 2.96
CA ASP A 227 -17.77 11.15 3.29
C ASP A 227 -16.59 11.65 2.44
N THR A 228 -16.89 12.56 1.53
CA THR A 228 -15.90 13.13 0.59
C THR A 228 -15.38 14.50 1.01
N SER A 229 -15.77 15.00 2.19
CA SER A 229 -15.48 16.37 2.63
C SER A 229 -13.99 16.74 2.67
N ALA A 230 -13.13 15.74 2.88
CA ALA A 230 -11.68 15.89 2.91
C ALA A 230 -10.99 15.51 1.58
N LEU A 231 -11.76 15.12 0.55
CA LEU A 231 -11.21 14.65 -0.72
C LEU A 231 -11.32 15.73 -1.80
N PRO A 232 -10.33 15.89 -2.67
CA PRO A 232 -10.40 16.81 -3.81
C PRO A 232 -11.19 16.18 -4.98
N VAL A 233 -12.43 15.75 -4.71
CA VAL A 233 -13.40 15.28 -5.70
C VAL A 233 -14.43 16.39 -5.91
N ALA A 234 -14.61 16.83 -7.16
CA ALA A 234 -15.57 17.86 -7.55
C ALA A 234 -16.87 17.23 -8.04
#